data_9455f70224eea3ca562c75b5efb5298a
#
_entry.id   9455f70224eea3ca562c75b5efb5298a
#
_cell.length_a   1.000
_cell.length_b   1.000
_cell.length_c   1.000
_cell.angle_alpha   90.00
_cell.angle_beta   90.00
_cell.angle_gamma   90.00
#
_symmetry.space_group_name_H-M   'P 1'
#
loop_
_entity.id
_entity.type
_entity.pdbx_description
1 polymer ?
#
loop_
_entity_poly.entity_id
_entity_poly.type
_entity_poly.pdbx_seq_one_letter_code
_entity_poly.pdbx_strand_id
1 'polypeptide(L)'
;MVDASGTPLSGKAATQERILQAATSLFLEQGYEQTTVAQVAERGGVSRATVFWHFSDKAGLFREAFNRLVEPFRRSIDQGIDEPDPERRLEQLLTQYPSFIADHREAMEGFVRWAMEAREFRKTFIDTLLDMHQRYIGALTETIAEIVPADEDPRSLAVALMGLLDIDMILSFFDESDRRSDERKDAVTAIARILPRRVRPAG
;
A
#
# COMPACT_ATOMS: atom_id res chain seq x y z
N MET A 1 19.01 -17.24 -0.64
CA MET A 1 17.73 -16.52 -0.76
C MET A 1 16.66 -17.46 -0.25
N VAL A 2 15.87 -17.00 0.71
CA VAL A 2 14.79 -17.78 1.36
C VAL A 2 13.46 -17.05 1.12
N ASP A 3 12.34 -17.77 1.17
CA ASP A 3 11.00 -17.17 1.15
C ASP A 3 10.64 -16.53 2.51
N ALA A 4 9.43 -15.98 2.62
CA ALA A 4 8.93 -15.36 3.86
C ALA A 4 8.83 -16.31 5.05
N SER A 5 8.92 -17.64 4.82
CA SER A 5 8.91 -18.71 5.85
C SER A 5 10.32 -19.21 6.20
N GLY A 6 11.37 -18.63 5.60
CA GLY A 6 12.76 -19.05 5.80
C GLY A 6 13.18 -20.28 4.99
N THR A 7 12.34 -20.75 4.07
CA THR A 7 12.62 -21.93 3.21
C THR A 7 13.50 -21.51 2.03
N PRO A 8 14.53 -22.29 1.65
CA PRO A 8 15.34 -21.99 0.46
C PRO A 8 14.47 -22.00 -0.80
N LEU A 9 14.49 -20.90 -1.56
CA LEU A 9 13.79 -20.80 -2.83
C LEU A 9 14.34 -21.82 -3.83
N SER A 10 13.45 -22.49 -4.58
CA SER A 10 13.87 -23.30 -5.72
C SER A 10 14.62 -22.42 -6.74
N GLY A 11 15.48 -22.99 -7.56
CA GLY A 11 16.25 -22.24 -8.56
C GLY A 11 15.35 -21.37 -9.47
N LYS A 12 14.14 -21.84 -9.78
CA LYS A 12 13.14 -21.09 -10.55
C LYS A 12 12.62 -19.87 -9.77
N ALA A 13 12.19 -20.07 -8.52
CA ALA A 13 11.67 -19.01 -7.65
C ALA A 13 12.77 -17.97 -7.31
N ALA A 14 13.99 -18.43 -7.06
CA ALA A 14 15.13 -17.54 -6.82
C ALA A 14 15.45 -16.65 -8.05
N THR A 15 15.31 -17.20 -9.26
CA THR A 15 15.52 -16.45 -10.50
C THR A 15 14.41 -15.43 -10.71
N GLN A 16 13.16 -15.82 -10.51
CA GLN A 16 12.01 -14.89 -10.59
C GLN A 16 12.16 -13.74 -9.61
N GLU A 17 12.55 -14.02 -8.39
CA GLU A 17 12.78 -13.04 -7.33
C GLU A 17 13.88 -12.03 -7.71
N ARG A 18 15.02 -12.49 -8.27
CA ARG A 18 16.08 -11.59 -8.74
C ARG A 18 15.61 -10.69 -9.88
N ILE A 19 14.83 -11.23 -10.82
CA ILE A 19 14.27 -10.45 -11.92
C ILE A 19 13.33 -9.37 -11.38
N LEU A 20 12.42 -9.72 -10.46
CA LEU A 20 11.48 -8.79 -9.85
C LEU A 20 12.20 -7.69 -9.06
N GLN A 21 13.21 -8.04 -8.28
CA GLN A 21 14.02 -7.07 -7.54
C GLN A 21 14.71 -6.07 -8.49
N ALA A 22 15.35 -6.58 -9.55
CA ALA A 22 15.99 -5.74 -10.57
C ALA A 22 14.98 -4.83 -11.27
N ALA A 23 13.81 -5.36 -11.62
CA ALA A 23 12.75 -4.60 -12.28
C ALA A 23 12.19 -3.50 -11.36
N THR A 24 11.87 -3.84 -10.11
CA THR A 24 11.38 -2.86 -9.12
C THR A 24 12.37 -1.70 -8.97
N SER A 25 13.65 -1.98 -8.74
CA SER A 25 14.68 -0.93 -8.62
C SER A 25 14.72 -0.04 -9.87
N LEU A 26 14.74 -0.64 -11.08
CA LEU A 26 14.79 0.13 -12.34
C LEU A 26 13.54 0.98 -12.55
N PHE A 27 12.36 0.43 -12.27
CA PHE A 27 11.12 1.18 -12.39
C PHE A 27 11.06 2.36 -11.43
N LEU A 28 11.60 2.22 -10.23
CA LEU A 28 11.69 3.30 -9.26
C LEU A 28 12.73 4.36 -9.67
N GLU A 29 13.92 3.92 -10.10
CA GLU A 29 15.03 4.81 -10.44
C GLU A 29 14.76 5.67 -11.68
N GLN A 30 14.18 5.09 -12.74
CA GLN A 30 14.07 5.75 -14.04
C GLN A 30 12.68 5.73 -14.69
N GLY A 31 11.69 5.14 -14.02
CA GLY A 31 10.32 5.04 -14.50
C GLY A 31 10.10 3.88 -15.50
N TYR A 32 8.81 3.67 -15.84
CA TYR A 32 8.42 2.57 -16.71
C TYR A 32 8.97 2.74 -18.13
N GLU A 33 8.77 3.90 -18.76
CA GLU A 33 9.12 4.10 -20.17
C GLU A 33 10.61 3.88 -20.44
N GLN A 34 11.47 4.38 -19.56
CA GLN A 34 12.93 4.31 -19.71
C GLN A 34 13.49 2.92 -19.36
N THR A 35 12.74 2.10 -18.62
CA THR A 35 13.17 0.75 -18.25
C THR A 35 12.95 -0.22 -19.40
N THR A 36 13.97 -0.97 -19.77
CA THR A 36 13.91 -2.02 -20.80
C THR A 36 14.10 -3.40 -20.20
N VAL A 37 13.53 -4.42 -20.86
CA VAL A 37 13.75 -5.84 -20.47
C VAL A 37 15.23 -6.22 -20.54
N ALA A 38 16.00 -5.58 -21.41
CA ALA A 38 17.45 -5.81 -21.49
C ALA A 38 18.17 -5.33 -20.21
N GLN A 39 17.86 -4.15 -19.71
CA GLN A 39 18.42 -3.62 -18.45
C GLN A 39 18.02 -4.48 -17.26
N VAL A 40 16.76 -4.93 -17.22
CA VAL A 40 16.29 -5.85 -16.14
C VAL A 40 17.05 -7.18 -16.18
N ALA A 41 17.24 -7.76 -17.37
CA ALA A 41 18.01 -8.99 -17.57
C ALA A 41 19.45 -8.83 -17.11
N GLU A 42 20.10 -7.74 -17.49
CA GLU A 42 21.49 -7.41 -17.09
C GLU A 42 21.60 -7.24 -15.57
N ARG A 43 20.77 -6.39 -14.97
CA ARG A 43 20.77 -6.15 -13.50
C ARG A 43 20.42 -7.41 -12.71
N GLY A 44 19.50 -8.24 -13.21
CA GLY A 44 19.09 -9.52 -12.60
C GLY A 44 20.08 -10.66 -12.82
N GLY A 45 21.12 -10.48 -13.63
CA GLY A 45 22.12 -11.50 -13.95
C GLY A 45 21.50 -12.70 -14.70
N VAL A 46 20.58 -12.44 -15.64
CA VAL A 46 19.89 -13.46 -16.44
C VAL A 46 19.86 -13.08 -17.93
N SER A 47 19.48 -14.02 -18.79
CA SER A 47 19.23 -13.70 -20.19
C SER A 47 17.88 -13.01 -20.39
N ARG A 48 17.73 -12.21 -21.49
CA ARG A 48 16.42 -11.65 -21.87
C ARG A 48 15.36 -12.73 -22.09
N ALA A 49 15.75 -13.88 -22.65
CA ALA A 49 14.88 -15.03 -22.82
C ALA A 49 14.37 -15.56 -21.49
N THR A 50 15.21 -15.56 -20.45
CA THR A 50 14.83 -15.95 -19.09
C THR A 50 13.79 -14.99 -18.50
N VAL A 51 13.94 -13.69 -18.74
CA VAL A 51 12.93 -12.69 -18.29
C VAL A 51 11.59 -12.97 -18.98
N PHE A 52 11.56 -13.14 -20.31
CA PHE A 52 10.34 -13.45 -21.06
C PHE A 52 9.72 -14.79 -20.69
N TRP A 53 10.53 -15.74 -20.26
CA TRP A 53 10.01 -17.02 -19.79
C TRP A 53 9.25 -16.90 -18.45
N HIS A 54 9.67 -16.00 -17.56
CA HIS A 54 9.00 -15.73 -16.30
C HIS A 54 7.84 -14.72 -16.44
N PHE A 55 8.00 -13.75 -17.35
CA PHE A 55 7.06 -12.64 -17.50
C PHE A 55 6.79 -12.45 -19.01
N SER A 56 5.53 -12.48 -19.41
CA SER A 56 5.13 -12.44 -20.82
C SER A 56 5.66 -11.20 -21.55
N ASP A 57 5.70 -10.06 -20.87
CA ASP A 57 6.12 -8.77 -21.42
C ASP A 57 6.56 -7.81 -20.30
N LYS A 58 7.01 -6.61 -20.67
CA LYS A 58 7.40 -5.55 -19.72
C LYS A 58 6.23 -5.15 -18.82
N ALA A 59 5.01 -5.20 -19.34
CA ALA A 59 3.79 -4.87 -18.62
C ALA A 59 3.48 -5.87 -17.50
N GLY A 60 3.58 -7.16 -17.82
CA GLY A 60 3.43 -8.24 -16.85
C GLY A 60 4.49 -8.18 -15.75
N LEU A 61 5.74 -7.93 -16.13
CA LEU A 61 6.84 -7.73 -15.18
C LEU A 61 6.58 -6.56 -14.24
N PHE A 62 6.09 -5.44 -14.75
CA PHE A 62 5.77 -4.27 -13.95
C PHE A 62 4.62 -4.54 -12.99
N ARG A 63 3.55 -5.17 -13.45
CA ARG A 63 2.40 -5.55 -12.60
C ARG A 63 2.83 -6.39 -11.41
N GLU A 64 3.72 -7.36 -11.65
CA GLU A 64 4.25 -8.19 -10.57
C GLU A 64 5.17 -7.40 -9.62
N ALA A 65 5.97 -6.46 -10.16
CA ALA A 65 6.78 -5.56 -9.34
C ALA A 65 5.92 -4.66 -8.45
N PHE A 66 4.81 -4.15 -8.97
CA PHE A 66 3.84 -3.37 -8.19
C PHE A 66 3.15 -4.22 -7.12
N ASN A 67 2.62 -5.39 -7.49
CA ASN A 67 1.99 -6.31 -6.53
C ASN A 67 2.95 -6.65 -5.38
N ARG A 68 4.22 -6.89 -5.70
CA ARG A 68 5.25 -7.14 -4.70
C ARG A 68 5.47 -5.96 -3.75
N LEU A 69 5.46 -4.74 -4.27
CA LEU A 69 5.62 -3.54 -3.44
C LEU A 69 4.50 -3.40 -2.43
N VAL A 70 3.24 -3.63 -2.84
CA VAL A 70 2.06 -3.45 -1.98
C VAL A 70 1.75 -4.68 -1.12
N GLU A 71 2.32 -5.82 -1.42
CA GLU A 71 2.05 -7.08 -0.71
C GLU A 71 2.36 -7.05 0.80
N PRO A 72 3.47 -6.43 1.31
CA PRO A 72 3.70 -6.31 2.75
C PRO A 72 2.58 -5.55 3.45
N PHE A 73 2.07 -4.47 2.83
CA PHE A 73 0.95 -3.70 3.38
C PHE A 73 -0.35 -4.51 3.36
N ARG A 74 -0.64 -5.20 2.25
CA ARG A 74 -1.81 -6.08 2.15
C ARG A 74 -1.79 -7.14 3.25
N ARG A 75 -0.66 -7.80 3.47
CA ARG A 75 -0.50 -8.80 4.54
C ARG A 75 -0.70 -8.21 5.93
N SER A 76 -0.19 -7.00 6.18
CA SER A 76 -0.37 -6.36 7.48
C SER A 76 -1.85 -6.04 7.77
N ILE A 77 -2.63 -5.70 6.75
CA ILE A 77 -4.09 -5.54 6.87
C ILE A 77 -4.75 -6.90 7.18
N ASP A 78 -4.42 -7.94 6.39
CA ASP A 78 -5.03 -9.27 6.53
C ASP A 78 -4.66 -9.95 7.86
N GLN A 79 -3.48 -9.69 8.40
CA GLN A 79 -3.06 -10.18 9.73
C GLN A 79 -3.75 -9.43 10.88
N GLY A 80 -4.29 -8.24 10.59
CA GLY A 80 -4.86 -7.37 11.60
C GLY A 80 -3.82 -6.80 12.56
N ILE A 81 -4.32 -6.02 13.50
CA ILE A 81 -3.51 -5.43 14.58
C ILE A 81 -3.85 -6.18 15.88
N ASP A 82 -2.84 -6.80 16.49
CA ASP A 82 -2.95 -7.50 17.77
C ASP A 82 -2.96 -6.48 18.94
N GLU A 83 -4.02 -5.69 19.00
CA GLU A 83 -4.30 -4.72 20.07
C GLU A 83 -5.74 -4.97 20.58
N PRO A 84 -5.90 -5.44 21.81
CA PRO A 84 -7.23 -5.76 22.37
C PRO A 84 -8.10 -4.52 22.64
N ASP A 85 -7.48 -3.35 22.89
CA ASP A 85 -8.21 -2.11 23.09
C ASP A 85 -8.62 -1.52 21.72
N PRO A 86 -9.92 -1.45 21.39
CA PRO A 86 -10.36 -1.00 20.07
C PRO A 86 -10.02 0.48 19.79
N GLU A 87 -9.91 1.33 20.83
CA GLU A 87 -9.51 2.73 20.64
C GLU A 87 -8.04 2.83 20.21
N ARG A 88 -7.16 2.05 20.84
CA ARG A 88 -5.74 1.96 20.46
C ARG A 88 -5.55 1.28 19.11
N ARG A 89 -6.35 0.25 18.83
CA ARG A 89 -6.34 -0.43 17.54
C ARG A 89 -6.72 0.53 16.41
N LEU A 90 -7.72 1.40 16.63
CA LEU A 90 -8.09 2.44 15.69
C LEU A 90 -6.94 3.44 15.47
N GLU A 91 -6.28 3.90 16.54
CA GLU A 91 -5.10 4.79 16.41
C GLU A 91 -3.99 4.14 15.57
N GLN A 92 -3.72 2.85 15.78
CA GLN A 92 -2.72 2.12 15.02
C GLN A 92 -3.12 1.96 13.55
N LEU A 93 -4.37 1.63 13.25
CA LEU A 93 -4.89 1.61 11.88
C LEU A 93 -4.72 2.97 11.21
N LEU A 94 -5.14 4.05 11.83
CA LEU A 94 -5.07 5.39 11.27
C LEU A 94 -3.63 5.89 11.02
N THR A 95 -2.63 5.32 11.70
CA THR A 95 -1.20 5.65 11.48
C THR A 95 -0.51 4.70 10.51
N GLN A 96 -0.96 3.47 10.39
CA GLN A 96 -0.34 2.43 9.54
C GLN A 96 -0.36 2.81 8.05
N TYR A 97 -1.49 3.28 7.54
CA TYR A 97 -1.66 3.63 6.14
C TYR A 97 -0.78 4.82 5.71
N PRO A 98 -0.81 5.97 6.40
CA PRO A 98 0.08 7.08 6.09
C PRO A 98 1.56 6.73 6.23
N SER A 99 1.93 5.92 7.23
CA SER A 99 3.32 5.48 7.42
C SER A 99 3.80 4.63 6.24
N PHE A 100 2.97 3.68 5.77
CA PHE A 100 3.31 2.89 4.59
C PHE A 100 3.54 3.77 3.35
N ILE A 101 2.67 4.75 3.12
CA ILE A 101 2.80 5.69 1.99
C ILE A 101 4.09 6.52 2.12
N ALA A 102 4.40 7.01 3.32
CA ALA A 102 5.60 7.79 3.58
C ALA A 102 6.88 6.97 3.34
N ASP A 103 6.92 5.73 3.82
CA ASP A 103 8.07 4.82 3.67
C ASP A 103 8.31 4.40 2.20
N HIS A 104 7.27 4.47 1.35
CA HIS A 104 7.33 4.08 -0.06
C HIS A 104 7.02 5.24 -1.01
N ARG A 105 7.19 6.48 -0.56
CA ARG A 105 6.76 7.70 -1.26
C ARG A 105 7.23 7.75 -2.72
N GLU A 106 8.54 7.64 -2.97
CA GLU A 106 9.11 7.70 -4.32
C GLU A 106 8.50 6.63 -5.26
N ALA A 107 8.31 5.42 -4.70
CA ALA A 107 7.68 4.33 -5.43
C ALA A 107 6.24 4.65 -5.78
N MET A 108 5.46 5.13 -4.81
CA MET A 108 4.05 5.45 -5.01
C MET A 108 3.86 6.62 -5.98
N GLU A 109 4.67 7.68 -5.89
CA GLU A 109 4.69 8.79 -6.86
C GLU A 109 4.99 8.29 -8.28
N GLY A 110 6.00 7.44 -8.43
CA GLY A 110 6.36 6.82 -9.69
C GLY A 110 5.22 6.00 -10.27
N PHE A 111 4.56 5.20 -9.46
CA PHE A 111 3.43 4.36 -9.88
C PHE A 111 2.18 5.18 -10.23
N VAL A 112 1.85 6.21 -9.45
CA VAL A 112 0.71 7.10 -9.74
C VAL A 112 0.93 7.84 -11.07
N ARG A 113 2.08 8.49 -11.23
CA ARG A 113 2.44 9.19 -12.48
C ARG A 113 2.32 8.26 -13.68
N TRP A 114 2.83 7.08 -13.55
CA TRP A 114 2.85 6.11 -14.61
C TRP A 114 1.47 5.50 -14.92
N ALA A 115 0.62 5.24 -13.92
CA ALA A 115 -0.76 4.83 -14.15
C ALA A 115 -1.58 5.91 -14.90
N MET A 116 -1.19 7.17 -14.76
CA MET A 116 -1.80 8.27 -15.53
C MET A 116 -1.34 8.27 -17.00
N GLU A 117 -0.10 7.89 -17.27
CA GLU A 117 0.50 7.88 -18.61
C GLU A 117 0.12 6.63 -19.43
N ALA A 118 0.17 5.45 -18.82
CA ALA A 118 -0.02 4.17 -19.48
C ALA A 118 -1.45 3.63 -19.33
N ARG A 119 -2.30 3.84 -20.33
CA ARG A 119 -3.72 3.45 -20.33
C ARG A 119 -3.97 1.97 -20.05
N GLU A 120 -3.10 1.09 -20.55
CA GLU A 120 -3.25 -0.37 -20.42
C GLU A 120 -3.09 -0.87 -18.97
N PHE A 121 -2.37 -0.12 -18.14
CA PHE A 121 -2.13 -0.49 -16.75
C PHE A 121 -3.06 0.18 -15.76
N ARG A 122 -3.67 1.29 -16.17
CA ARG A 122 -4.57 2.05 -15.31
C ARG A 122 -5.61 1.17 -14.64
N LYS A 123 -6.20 0.24 -15.38
CA LYS A 123 -7.20 -0.68 -14.84
C LYS A 123 -6.60 -1.56 -13.74
N THR A 124 -5.48 -2.24 -13.99
CA THR A 124 -4.84 -3.12 -13.00
C THR A 124 -4.40 -2.36 -11.74
N PHE A 125 -3.85 -1.16 -11.92
CA PHE A 125 -3.46 -0.29 -10.81
C PHE A 125 -4.67 0.10 -9.97
N ILE A 126 -5.74 0.59 -10.61
CA ILE A 126 -6.98 0.98 -9.92
C ILE A 126 -7.61 -0.23 -9.22
N ASP A 127 -7.71 -1.38 -9.88
CA ASP A 127 -8.29 -2.59 -9.29
C ASP A 127 -7.51 -3.02 -8.02
N THR A 128 -6.17 -2.94 -8.05
CA THR A 128 -5.33 -3.26 -6.88
C THR A 128 -5.52 -2.26 -5.75
N LEU A 129 -5.57 -0.96 -6.05
CA LEU A 129 -5.83 0.07 -5.04
C LEU A 129 -7.21 -0.09 -4.42
N LEU A 130 -8.25 -0.32 -5.23
CA LEU A 130 -9.61 -0.52 -4.75
C LEU A 130 -9.71 -1.76 -3.86
N ASP A 131 -9.05 -2.87 -4.19
CA ASP A 131 -8.98 -4.06 -3.34
C ASP A 131 -8.35 -3.73 -1.97
N MET A 132 -7.22 -3.02 -1.98
CA MET A 132 -6.55 -2.59 -0.74
C MET A 132 -7.45 -1.65 0.10
N HIS A 133 -8.10 -0.67 -0.54
CA HIS A 133 -9.04 0.22 0.12
C HIS A 133 -10.21 -0.54 0.77
N GLN A 134 -10.81 -1.50 0.05
CA GLN A 134 -11.93 -2.28 0.59
C GLN A 134 -11.51 -3.12 1.82
N ARG A 135 -10.31 -3.72 1.80
CA ARG A 135 -9.76 -4.46 2.95
C ARG A 135 -9.53 -3.52 4.13
N TYR A 136 -8.95 -2.36 3.89
CA TYR A 136 -8.68 -1.38 4.94
C TYR A 136 -9.97 -0.80 5.55
N ILE A 137 -10.96 -0.47 4.71
CA ILE A 137 -12.30 -0.07 5.17
C ILE A 137 -12.94 -1.20 6.00
N GLY A 138 -12.72 -2.47 5.63
CA GLY A 138 -13.17 -3.62 6.42
C GLY A 138 -12.59 -3.61 7.83
N ALA A 139 -11.27 -3.52 7.96
CA ALA A 139 -10.57 -3.48 9.25
C ALA A 139 -10.99 -2.27 10.11
N LEU A 140 -11.13 -1.09 9.49
CA LEU A 140 -11.67 0.09 10.18
C LEU A 140 -13.12 -0.14 10.65
N THR A 141 -13.97 -0.71 9.79
CA THR A 141 -15.39 -0.97 10.11
C THR A 141 -15.51 -1.89 11.32
N GLU A 142 -14.78 -3.00 11.34
CA GLU A 142 -14.77 -3.96 12.46
C GLU A 142 -14.32 -3.29 13.75
N THR A 143 -13.23 -2.52 13.71
CA THR A 143 -12.73 -1.81 14.88
C THR A 143 -13.69 -0.74 15.39
N ILE A 144 -14.28 0.06 14.49
CA ILE A 144 -15.22 1.12 14.83
C ILE A 144 -16.50 0.54 15.42
N ALA A 145 -16.97 -0.62 14.93
CA ALA A 145 -18.16 -1.29 15.45
C ALA A 145 -18.06 -1.66 16.95
N GLU A 146 -16.84 -1.86 17.46
CA GLU A 146 -16.60 -2.10 18.88
C GLU A 146 -16.61 -0.81 19.73
N ILE A 147 -16.49 0.36 19.08
CA ILE A 147 -16.36 1.66 19.76
C ILE A 147 -17.67 2.44 19.76
N VAL A 148 -18.43 2.40 18.64
CA VAL A 148 -19.62 3.26 18.46
C VAL A 148 -20.89 2.59 18.93
N PRO A 149 -21.95 3.37 19.31
CA PRO A 149 -23.26 2.83 19.65
C PRO A 149 -23.89 2.04 18.49
N ALA A 150 -24.83 1.15 18.84
CA ALA A 150 -25.49 0.27 17.87
C ALA A 150 -26.38 1.01 16.84
N ASP A 151 -26.72 2.25 17.07
CA ASP A 151 -27.50 3.13 16.18
C ASP A 151 -26.63 3.93 15.20
N GLU A 152 -25.30 3.89 15.35
CA GLU A 152 -24.35 4.48 14.41
C GLU A 152 -23.96 3.47 13.31
N ASP A 153 -23.63 3.96 12.12
CA ASP A 153 -23.14 3.12 11.03
C ASP A 153 -21.60 3.11 10.99
N PRO A 154 -20.94 2.04 11.50
CA PRO A 154 -19.48 1.98 11.54
C PRO A 154 -18.84 1.98 10.14
N ARG A 155 -19.57 1.46 9.12
CA ARG A 155 -19.05 1.45 7.75
C ARG A 155 -19.00 2.85 7.13
N SER A 156 -20.03 3.66 7.34
CA SER A 156 -20.02 5.05 6.88
C SER A 156 -18.90 5.87 7.52
N LEU A 157 -18.64 5.65 8.81
CA LEU A 157 -17.52 6.28 9.51
C LEU A 157 -16.17 5.80 8.95
N ALA A 158 -16.00 4.50 8.72
CA ALA A 158 -14.80 3.93 8.12
C ALA A 158 -14.52 4.51 6.73
N VAL A 159 -15.55 4.63 5.88
CA VAL A 159 -15.44 5.23 4.54
C VAL A 159 -15.04 6.71 4.63
N ALA A 160 -15.62 7.47 5.57
CA ALA A 160 -15.27 8.87 5.76
C ALA A 160 -13.82 9.04 6.22
N LEU A 161 -13.34 8.20 7.16
CA LEU A 161 -11.96 8.20 7.62
C LEU A 161 -11.00 7.83 6.48
N MET A 162 -11.34 6.81 5.70
CA MET A 162 -10.53 6.43 4.55
C MET A 162 -10.42 7.57 3.53
N GLY A 163 -11.51 8.28 3.23
CA GLY A 163 -11.50 9.45 2.36
C GLY A 163 -10.60 10.58 2.87
N LEU A 164 -10.50 10.79 4.19
CA LEU A 164 -9.56 11.74 4.78
C LEU A 164 -8.11 11.27 4.61
N LEU A 165 -7.81 10.00 4.79
CA LEU A 165 -6.48 9.43 4.58
C LEU A 165 -6.06 9.51 3.11
N ASP A 166 -6.98 9.29 2.17
CA ASP A 166 -6.71 9.39 0.73
C ASP A 166 -6.41 10.82 0.30
N ILE A 167 -7.18 11.81 0.78
CA ILE A 167 -6.92 13.21 0.47
C ILE A 167 -5.56 13.65 1.03
N ASP A 168 -5.22 13.15 2.22
CA ASP A 168 -3.93 13.39 2.84
C ASP A 168 -2.78 12.81 2.02
N MET A 169 -2.92 11.58 1.57
CA MET A 169 -1.97 10.93 0.66
C MET A 169 -1.78 11.76 -0.62
N ILE A 170 -2.87 12.14 -1.28
CA ILE A 170 -2.81 12.93 -2.52
C ILE A 170 -2.10 14.26 -2.27
N LEU A 171 -2.46 14.97 -1.21
CA LEU A 171 -1.83 16.27 -0.89
C LEU A 171 -0.36 16.11 -0.54
N SER A 172 0.05 14.98 0.06
CA SER A 172 1.45 14.72 0.38
C SER A 172 2.34 14.61 -0.86
N PHE A 173 1.80 14.22 -2.01
CA PHE A 173 2.55 14.18 -3.28
C PHE A 173 2.83 15.56 -3.86
N PHE A 174 2.05 16.58 -3.48
CA PHE A 174 2.19 17.95 -3.95
C PHE A 174 2.88 18.87 -2.95
N ASP A 175 3.11 18.41 -1.73
CA ASP A 175 3.67 19.21 -0.65
C ASP A 175 4.99 18.60 -0.14
N GLU A 176 6.09 19.24 -0.48
CA GLU A 176 7.44 18.86 0.00
C GLU A 176 7.71 19.36 1.45
N SER A 177 6.77 20.10 2.07
CA SER A 177 6.98 20.64 3.41
C SER A 177 6.56 19.65 4.51
N ASP A 178 7.51 19.28 5.35
CA ASP A 178 7.35 18.38 6.50
C ASP A 178 6.32 18.89 7.55
N ARG A 179 6.01 20.20 7.54
CA ARG A 179 5.11 20.83 8.52
C ARG A 179 3.68 20.32 8.46
N ARG A 180 3.15 20.07 7.27
CA ARG A 180 1.77 19.58 7.12
C ARG A 180 1.62 18.10 7.47
N SER A 181 2.70 17.32 7.39
CA SER A 181 2.69 15.92 7.79
C SER A 181 2.35 15.75 9.28
N ASP A 182 2.92 16.60 10.14
CA ASP A 182 2.67 16.55 11.58
C ASP A 182 1.28 17.05 11.95
N GLU A 183 0.82 18.17 11.37
CA GLU A 183 -0.55 18.69 11.58
C GLU A 183 -1.61 17.65 11.14
N ARG A 184 -1.35 16.88 10.11
CA ARG A 184 -2.25 15.84 9.59
C ARG A 184 -2.29 14.63 10.49
N LYS A 185 -1.12 14.14 10.96
CA LYS A 185 -1.03 13.06 11.96
C LYS A 185 -1.79 13.45 13.23
N ASP A 186 -1.65 14.70 13.66
CA ASP A 186 -2.36 15.23 14.81
C ASP A 186 -3.87 15.27 14.59
N ALA A 187 -4.34 15.67 13.40
CA ALA A 187 -5.76 15.70 13.05
C ALA A 187 -6.38 14.29 13.02
N VAL A 188 -5.72 13.33 12.40
CA VAL A 188 -6.15 11.92 12.36
C VAL A 188 -6.19 11.34 13.78
N THR A 189 -5.16 11.58 14.57
CA THR A 189 -5.10 11.15 15.98
C THR A 189 -6.19 11.84 16.82
N ALA A 190 -6.48 13.12 16.57
CA ALA A 190 -7.57 13.82 17.25
C ALA A 190 -8.94 13.22 16.92
N ILE A 191 -9.18 12.81 15.67
CA ILE A 191 -10.42 12.14 15.27
C ILE A 191 -10.56 10.81 15.99
N ALA A 192 -9.51 9.99 16.05
CA ALA A 192 -9.50 8.72 16.79
C ALA A 192 -9.83 8.91 18.28
N ARG A 193 -9.42 10.03 18.89
CA ARG A 193 -9.71 10.35 20.30
C ARG A 193 -11.10 10.95 20.54
N ILE A 194 -11.73 11.54 19.52
CA ILE A 194 -13.05 12.16 19.64
C ILE A 194 -14.16 11.12 19.47
N LEU A 195 -13.99 10.15 18.59
CA LEU A 195 -14.96 9.07 18.34
C LEU A 195 -15.39 8.36 19.64
N PRO A 196 -14.48 7.90 20.52
CA PRO A 196 -14.87 7.22 21.75
C PRO A 196 -15.60 8.10 22.78
N ARG A 197 -15.32 9.41 22.80
CA ARG A 197 -15.90 10.34 23.79
C ARG A 197 -17.38 10.64 23.56
N ARG A 198 -17.89 10.46 22.35
CA ARG A 198 -19.32 10.57 22.05
C ARG A 198 -20.15 9.41 22.55
N VAL A 199 -19.51 8.30 22.88
CA VAL A 199 -20.13 7.02 23.22
C VAL A 199 -20.35 6.83 24.74
N ARG A 200 -19.64 7.58 25.60
CA ARG A 200 -19.89 7.52 27.03
C ARG A 200 -21.11 8.36 27.37
N PRO A 201 -22.26 7.76 27.78
CA PRO A 201 -23.36 8.54 28.36
C PRO A 201 -22.80 9.32 29.54
N ALA A 202 -23.13 10.61 29.59
CA ALA A 202 -22.88 11.41 30.77
C ALA A 202 -23.56 10.72 31.95
N GLY A 203 -22.79 10.08 32.86
CA GLY A 203 -23.25 9.50 34.09
C GLY A 203 -23.63 10.58 35.10
#